data_d49f3577414b0337bd8346c5216319bc
#
_entry.id   d49f3577414b0337bd8346c5216319bc
#
_cell.length_a   1.000
_cell.length_b   1.000
_cell.length_c   1.000
_cell.angle_alpha   90.00
_cell.angle_beta   90.00
_cell.angle_gamma   90.00
#
_symmetry.space_group_name_H-M   'P 1'
#
loop_
_entity.id
_entity.type
_entity.pdbx_description
1 polymer ?
#
loop_
_entity_poly.entity_id
_entity_poly.type
_entity_poly.pdbx_seq_one_letter_code
_entity_poly.pdbx_strand_id
1 'polypeptide(L)'
;MNMGKFIVNGRKTINYLKKNGLMPAYYAAKERIEQQKEDTYQYVAPSDDDLEMQKSRASELYKEIRQFLIAEESGLNRIAAYDRESRLNLIAECDGGYLPTFSLLVPAYETKQEYLFALLDSLRLQTYPYWELVLVDASQSDAVACSVKAYEKQYPDFEKQLCFVKLDENKGISENTNQGLTCCKGTYICLVDHDDLLTQDALYYMAEAIINHSTSGLAPVMIYSDEDKCNGEGTQFYDHNDKYNFNLDLILSNNYICHLTAIQNHIFRKLQERPAFDGAQDYDLVLRVVSELIDAYGGTFKPGLQAHLQSQIVHVPRVLYHWRCHNDSTAQNTESKRYAYEAGLRAVEDFLNRHKLQATVEHSLHLGFYKVTYEPDMIAARGDVAVVGGRLLDARNKMLPCVKNHVGEYLYAGLHKKYSGRMHRFSLLQDVEEIDLRNAKIADCVKPLLSKVLGEDCTRWIHHHVFDAAKFAEDMKIPKRENDAIAVETRENANDTGFPAKDKNSVSAKNNRAINWKAISSEFCRSVRLAGYTIAYDPTMEKKTDSHTEDTGVHDA
;
A
#
# COMPACT_ATOMS: atom_id res chain seq x y z
N MET A 1 -30.74 14.10 -6.71
CA MET A 1 -30.48 12.85 -5.99
C MET A 1 -31.08 11.71 -6.83
N ASN A 2 -30.26 10.87 -7.43
CA ASN A 2 -30.70 9.93 -8.47
C ASN A 2 -31.38 8.72 -7.81
N MET A 3 -32.64 8.43 -8.17
CA MET A 3 -33.45 7.36 -7.57
C MET A 3 -32.78 5.97 -7.70
N GLY A 4 -31.98 5.75 -8.74
CA GLY A 4 -31.20 4.53 -8.92
C GLY A 4 -30.12 4.33 -7.84
N LYS A 5 -29.37 5.38 -7.45
CA LYS A 5 -28.40 5.33 -6.35
C LYS A 5 -29.06 5.00 -5.00
N PHE A 6 -30.30 5.49 -4.78
CA PHE A 6 -31.03 5.22 -3.53
C PHE A 6 -31.47 3.75 -3.42
N ILE A 7 -31.90 3.14 -4.53
CA ILE A 7 -32.32 1.73 -4.55
C ILE A 7 -31.12 0.78 -4.37
N VAL A 8 -30.00 1.05 -5.03
CA VAL A 8 -28.76 0.24 -4.91
C VAL A 8 -28.19 0.34 -3.51
N ASN A 9 -28.12 1.54 -2.94
CA ASN A 9 -27.65 1.73 -1.57
C ASN A 9 -28.58 1.08 -0.53
N GLY A 10 -29.89 1.11 -0.77
CA GLY A 10 -30.88 0.43 0.07
C GLY A 10 -30.71 -1.09 0.10
N ARG A 11 -30.46 -1.71 -1.07
CA ARG A 11 -30.19 -3.16 -1.16
C ARG A 11 -28.88 -3.54 -0.46
N LYS A 12 -27.80 -2.79 -0.69
CA LYS A 12 -26.50 -3.01 0.00
C LYS A 12 -26.65 -2.93 1.52
N THR A 13 -27.38 -1.94 2.02
CA THR A 13 -27.63 -1.76 3.46
C THR A 13 -28.46 -2.93 4.03
N ILE A 14 -29.49 -3.40 3.33
CA ILE A 14 -30.31 -4.53 3.77
C ILE A 14 -29.49 -5.83 3.79
N ASN A 15 -28.66 -6.06 2.80
CA ASN A 15 -27.81 -7.25 2.73
C ASN A 15 -26.73 -7.23 3.82
N TYR A 16 -26.11 -6.09 4.05
CA TYR A 16 -25.16 -5.90 5.16
C TYR A 16 -25.83 -6.13 6.51
N LEU A 17 -27.05 -5.62 6.71
CA LEU A 17 -27.85 -5.82 7.92
C LEU A 17 -28.17 -7.32 8.14
N LYS A 18 -28.60 -8.01 7.08
CA LYS A 18 -28.90 -9.45 7.14
C LYS A 18 -27.66 -10.29 7.51
N LYS A 19 -26.49 -9.92 6.97
CA LYS A 19 -25.23 -10.65 7.17
C LYS A 19 -24.63 -10.37 8.55
N ASN A 20 -24.60 -9.12 8.97
CA ASN A 20 -23.79 -8.66 10.10
C ASN A 20 -24.61 -8.22 11.32
N GLY A 21 -25.95 -8.15 11.19
CA GLY A 21 -26.84 -7.74 12.26
C GLY A 21 -27.02 -6.21 12.38
N LEU A 22 -27.93 -5.81 13.27
CA LEU A 22 -28.40 -4.42 13.40
C LEU A 22 -27.29 -3.45 13.87
N MET A 23 -26.51 -3.82 14.88
CA MET A 23 -25.52 -2.91 15.47
C MET A 23 -24.33 -2.61 14.52
N PRO A 24 -23.71 -3.60 13.86
CA PRO A 24 -22.69 -3.31 12.83
C PRO A 24 -23.25 -2.46 11.68
N ALA A 25 -24.47 -2.74 11.22
CA ALA A 25 -25.10 -1.96 10.16
C ALA A 25 -25.37 -0.49 10.57
N TYR A 26 -25.80 -0.27 11.81
CA TYR A 26 -25.96 1.09 12.35
C TYR A 26 -24.64 1.88 12.36
N TYR A 27 -23.57 1.27 12.88
CA TYR A 27 -22.28 1.95 12.95
C TYR A 27 -21.67 2.19 11.57
N ALA A 28 -21.78 1.23 10.64
CA ALA A 28 -21.34 1.40 9.27
C ALA A 28 -22.11 2.52 8.53
N ALA A 29 -23.43 2.61 8.73
CA ALA A 29 -24.23 3.69 8.15
C ALA A 29 -23.87 5.06 8.75
N LYS A 30 -23.68 5.12 10.06
CA LYS A 30 -23.29 6.36 10.76
C LYS A 30 -21.92 6.84 10.30
N GLU A 31 -20.94 5.97 10.28
CA GLU A 31 -19.59 6.25 9.81
C GLU A 31 -19.60 6.77 8.37
N ARG A 32 -20.34 6.12 7.47
CA ARG A 32 -20.46 6.55 6.08
C ARG A 32 -21.05 7.96 5.94
N ILE A 33 -22.04 8.31 6.77
CA ILE A 33 -22.64 9.65 6.77
C ILE A 33 -21.61 10.69 7.27
N GLU A 34 -20.81 10.36 8.27
CA GLU A 34 -19.75 11.22 8.78
C GLU A 34 -18.65 11.41 7.71
N GLN A 35 -18.16 10.34 7.11
CA GLN A 35 -17.17 10.38 6.03
C GLN A 35 -17.66 11.20 4.81
N GLN A 36 -18.93 11.05 4.41
CA GLN A 36 -19.50 11.84 3.31
C GLN A 36 -19.59 13.35 3.59
N LYS A 37 -19.69 13.74 4.84
CA LYS A 37 -19.69 15.17 5.23
C LYS A 37 -18.29 15.77 5.23
N GLU A 38 -17.29 14.94 5.50
CA GLU A 38 -15.88 15.33 5.58
C GLU A 38 -15.19 15.21 4.22
N ASP A 39 -15.78 14.44 3.29
CA ASP A 39 -15.22 14.21 1.96
C ASP A 39 -15.31 15.48 1.11
N THR A 40 -14.17 16.11 0.91
CA THR A 40 -13.98 17.30 0.07
C THR A 40 -13.22 16.97 -1.22
N TYR A 41 -13.04 15.68 -1.52
CA TYR A 41 -12.27 15.26 -2.68
C TYR A 41 -12.85 15.79 -3.98
N GLN A 42 -11.99 16.38 -4.77
CA GLN A 42 -12.26 16.78 -6.14
C GLN A 42 -11.04 16.41 -6.99
N TYR A 43 -11.22 15.57 -7.98
CA TYR A 43 -10.17 15.31 -8.94
C TYR A 43 -9.88 16.59 -9.74
N VAL A 44 -8.62 16.96 -9.80
CA VAL A 44 -8.13 18.06 -10.61
C VAL A 44 -7.28 17.46 -11.72
N ALA A 45 -7.77 17.57 -12.94
CA ALA A 45 -7.00 17.14 -14.11
C ALA A 45 -5.72 18.00 -14.25
N PRO A 46 -4.62 17.42 -14.77
CA PRO A 46 -3.41 18.19 -15.06
C PRO A 46 -3.71 19.33 -16.04
N SER A 47 -3.05 20.47 -15.87
CA SER A 47 -3.19 21.60 -16.78
C SER A 47 -2.50 21.32 -18.13
N ASP A 48 -2.91 22.03 -19.18
CA ASP A 48 -2.26 21.92 -20.49
C ASP A 48 -0.76 22.25 -20.41
N ASP A 49 -0.37 23.22 -19.58
CA ASP A 49 1.04 23.59 -19.37
C ASP A 49 1.81 22.44 -18.70
N ASP A 50 1.22 21.75 -17.71
CA ASP A 50 1.83 20.58 -17.06
C ASP A 50 2.00 19.44 -18.07
N LEU A 51 0.98 19.17 -18.89
CA LEU A 51 1.03 18.11 -19.91
C LEU A 51 2.11 18.38 -20.97
N GLU A 52 2.24 19.63 -21.45
CA GLU A 52 3.29 20.00 -22.40
C GLU A 52 4.69 19.94 -21.78
N MET A 53 4.84 20.38 -20.53
CA MET A 53 6.09 20.26 -19.79
C MET A 53 6.51 18.78 -19.65
N GLN A 54 5.57 17.90 -19.32
CA GLN A 54 5.83 16.45 -19.14
C GLN A 54 6.26 15.81 -20.46
N LYS A 55 5.61 16.11 -21.59
CA LYS A 55 6.00 15.64 -22.93
C LYS A 55 7.41 16.07 -23.28
N SER A 56 7.74 17.35 -23.04
CA SER A 56 9.08 17.87 -23.27
C SER A 56 10.11 17.15 -22.43
N ARG A 57 9.87 17.01 -21.14
CA ARG A 57 10.77 16.33 -20.19
C ARG A 57 10.97 14.84 -20.51
N ALA A 58 9.91 14.13 -20.88
CA ALA A 58 10.02 12.73 -21.31
C ALA A 58 10.94 12.60 -22.54
N SER A 59 10.86 13.53 -23.48
CA SER A 59 11.76 13.57 -24.66
C SER A 59 13.20 13.89 -24.29
N GLU A 60 13.43 14.78 -23.30
CA GLU A 60 14.77 15.14 -22.82
C GLU A 60 15.42 13.98 -22.06
N LEU A 61 14.69 13.32 -21.15
CA LEU A 61 15.15 12.14 -20.44
C LEU A 61 15.64 11.05 -21.39
N TYR A 62 14.92 10.82 -22.50
CA TYR A 62 15.36 9.88 -23.53
C TYR A 62 16.71 10.28 -24.15
N LYS A 63 16.88 11.56 -24.46
CA LYS A 63 18.14 12.05 -25.04
C LYS A 63 19.30 11.95 -24.06
N GLU A 64 19.08 12.28 -22.80
CA GLU A 64 20.08 12.21 -21.74
C GLU A 64 20.53 10.79 -21.51
N ILE A 65 19.59 9.84 -21.38
CA ILE A 65 19.89 8.43 -21.17
C ILE A 65 20.61 7.86 -22.39
N ARG A 66 20.17 8.19 -23.60
CA ARG A 66 20.85 7.76 -24.83
C ARG A 66 22.27 8.32 -24.92
N GLN A 67 22.50 9.59 -24.55
CA GLN A 67 23.84 10.16 -24.50
C GLN A 67 24.72 9.50 -23.46
N PHE A 68 24.18 9.20 -22.28
CA PHE A 68 24.90 8.47 -21.23
C PHE A 68 25.30 7.07 -21.68
N LEU A 69 24.43 6.34 -22.35
CA LEU A 69 24.73 5.01 -22.90
C LEU A 69 25.80 5.04 -23.98
N ILE A 70 25.76 6.03 -24.88
CA ILE A 70 26.79 6.22 -25.92
C ILE A 70 28.13 6.58 -25.27
N ALA A 71 28.12 7.38 -24.21
CA ALA A 71 29.33 7.74 -23.47
C ALA A 71 29.90 6.55 -22.68
N GLU A 72 29.05 5.70 -22.10
CA GLU A 72 29.49 4.46 -21.45
C GLU A 72 30.03 3.42 -22.44
N GLU A 73 29.42 3.25 -23.61
CA GLU A 73 29.97 2.38 -24.66
C GLU A 73 31.38 2.80 -25.10
N SER A 74 31.65 4.10 -25.13
CA SER A 74 32.99 4.65 -25.46
C SER A 74 34.00 4.62 -24.29
N GLY A 75 33.52 4.54 -23.03
CA GLY A 75 34.34 4.55 -21.80
C GLY A 75 34.57 3.17 -21.13
N LEU A 76 33.98 2.12 -21.67
CA LEU A 76 33.69 0.82 -21.03
C LEU A 76 34.87 -0.12 -20.76
N ASN A 77 36.12 0.32 -20.83
CA ASN A 77 37.24 -0.58 -20.59
C ASN A 77 37.62 -0.80 -19.11
N ARG A 78 36.82 -0.33 -18.12
CA ARG A 78 37.29 -0.33 -16.71
C ARG A 78 36.30 -0.67 -15.61
N ILE A 79 35.05 -1.05 -15.85
CA ILE A 79 34.11 -1.43 -14.79
C ILE A 79 33.86 -2.93 -14.80
N ALA A 80 33.85 -3.55 -13.62
CA ALA A 80 33.80 -4.99 -13.42
C ALA A 80 32.69 -5.68 -14.24
N ALA A 81 33.02 -6.81 -14.87
CA ALA A 81 32.17 -7.55 -15.80
C ALA A 81 30.75 -7.89 -15.27
N TYR A 82 30.60 -8.06 -13.97
CA TYR A 82 29.32 -8.39 -13.31
C TYR A 82 28.30 -7.24 -13.36
N ASP A 83 28.74 -6.00 -13.14
CA ASP A 83 27.87 -4.81 -13.19
C ASP A 83 27.45 -4.50 -14.64
N ARG A 84 28.32 -4.83 -15.59
CA ARG A 84 28.09 -4.66 -17.03
C ARG A 84 27.00 -5.60 -17.57
N GLU A 85 27.00 -6.86 -17.17
CA GLU A 85 26.05 -7.86 -17.69
C GLU A 85 24.63 -7.62 -17.17
N SER A 86 24.49 -7.24 -15.91
CA SER A 86 23.20 -6.83 -15.31
C SER A 86 22.66 -5.54 -15.94
N ARG A 87 23.52 -4.56 -16.22
CA ARG A 87 23.14 -3.31 -16.89
C ARG A 87 22.87 -3.51 -18.38
N LEU A 88 23.65 -4.33 -19.08
CA LEU A 88 23.45 -4.64 -20.49
C LEU A 88 22.20 -5.48 -20.74
N ASN A 89 21.81 -6.35 -19.82
CA ASN A 89 20.56 -7.10 -19.93
C ASN A 89 19.34 -6.17 -19.75
N LEU A 90 19.40 -5.20 -18.84
CA LEU A 90 18.43 -4.12 -18.74
C LEU A 90 18.38 -3.20 -19.98
N ILE A 91 19.53 -3.03 -20.67
CA ILE A 91 19.69 -2.22 -21.88
C ILE A 91 19.30 -3.00 -23.13
N ALA A 92 19.63 -4.29 -23.20
CA ALA A 92 19.38 -5.14 -24.38
C ALA A 92 17.90 -5.53 -24.54
N GLU A 93 17.13 -5.48 -23.44
CA GLU A 93 15.67 -5.67 -23.49
C GLU A 93 14.93 -4.38 -23.83
N CYS A 94 15.62 -3.23 -23.87
CA CYS A 94 15.05 -1.92 -24.17
C CYS A 94 15.81 -1.27 -25.31
N ASP A 95 15.18 -1.10 -26.46
CA ASP A 95 15.71 -0.30 -27.60
C ASP A 95 16.01 1.18 -27.23
N GLY A 96 15.86 1.55 -25.97
CA GLY A 96 15.97 2.92 -25.46
C GLY A 96 16.79 3.11 -24.17
N GLY A 97 17.52 2.10 -23.68
CA GLY A 97 18.33 2.23 -22.46
C GLY A 97 17.45 2.23 -21.19
N TYR A 98 17.90 2.89 -20.11
CA TYR A 98 17.21 2.93 -18.80
C TYR A 98 15.81 3.54 -18.78
N LEU A 99 15.20 3.87 -19.92
CA LEU A 99 13.82 4.34 -19.97
C LEU A 99 12.86 3.17 -19.75
N PRO A 100 11.99 3.24 -18.74
CA PRO A 100 10.95 2.24 -18.60
C PRO A 100 10.01 2.32 -19.81
N THR A 101 9.70 1.17 -20.39
CA THR A 101 8.68 1.03 -21.42
C THR A 101 7.53 0.22 -20.85
N PHE A 102 6.29 0.58 -21.17
CA PHE A 102 5.11 -0.04 -20.60
C PHE A 102 4.33 -0.84 -21.64
N SER A 103 4.01 -2.08 -21.34
CA SER A 103 2.94 -2.81 -22.03
C SER A 103 1.68 -2.73 -21.20
N LEU A 104 0.67 -2.02 -21.69
CA LEU A 104 -0.65 -1.97 -21.09
C LEU A 104 -1.42 -3.21 -21.55
N LEU A 105 -1.56 -4.19 -20.68
CA LEU A 105 -2.18 -5.47 -20.98
C LEU A 105 -3.65 -5.42 -20.56
N VAL A 106 -4.54 -5.48 -21.55
CA VAL A 106 -5.99 -5.27 -21.40
C VAL A 106 -6.75 -6.50 -21.89
N PRO A 107 -7.20 -7.38 -21.01
CA PRO A 107 -8.14 -8.43 -21.38
C PRO A 107 -9.54 -7.82 -21.58
N ALA A 108 -10.13 -8.03 -22.76
CA ALA A 108 -11.45 -7.51 -23.13
C ALA A 108 -12.44 -8.66 -23.39
N TYR A 109 -13.68 -8.47 -22.94
CA TYR A 109 -14.77 -9.38 -23.20
C TYR A 109 -16.08 -8.61 -23.35
N GLU A 110 -16.68 -8.61 -24.56
CA GLU A 110 -17.95 -7.94 -24.90
C GLU A 110 -17.99 -6.46 -24.44
N THR A 111 -16.84 -5.77 -24.55
CA THR A 111 -16.67 -4.38 -24.10
C THR A 111 -17.53 -3.44 -24.92
N LYS A 112 -18.31 -2.58 -24.26
CA LYS A 112 -19.08 -1.53 -24.94
C LYS A 112 -18.14 -0.55 -25.63
N GLN A 113 -18.48 -0.17 -26.86
CA GLN A 113 -17.66 0.74 -27.67
C GLN A 113 -17.36 2.05 -26.94
N GLU A 114 -18.32 2.62 -26.21
CA GLU A 114 -18.16 3.87 -25.45
C GLU A 114 -17.06 3.76 -24.36
N TYR A 115 -16.98 2.63 -23.66
CA TYR A 115 -15.97 2.40 -22.64
C TYR A 115 -14.61 2.14 -23.27
N LEU A 116 -14.57 1.30 -24.31
CA LEU A 116 -13.35 1.02 -25.03
C LEU A 116 -12.77 2.30 -25.64
N PHE A 117 -13.57 3.15 -26.29
CA PHE A 117 -13.09 4.40 -26.85
C PHE A 117 -12.57 5.36 -25.79
N ALA A 118 -13.22 5.45 -24.64
CA ALA A 118 -12.76 6.26 -23.53
C ALA A 118 -11.40 5.76 -22.98
N LEU A 119 -11.21 4.43 -22.83
CA LEU A 119 -9.93 3.85 -22.50
C LEU A 119 -8.87 4.20 -23.55
N LEU A 120 -9.14 3.95 -24.83
CA LEU A 120 -8.19 4.21 -25.91
C LEU A 120 -7.81 5.71 -26.00
N ASP A 121 -8.77 6.62 -25.76
CA ASP A 121 -8.48 8.05 -25.68
C ASP A 121 -7.58 8.40 -24.49
N SER A 122 -7.80 7.79 -23.32
CA SER A 122 -6.96 8.00 -22.14
C SER A 122 -5.51 7.54 -22.37
N LEU A 123 -5.32 6.50 -23.17
CA LEU A 123 -4.00 5.99 -23.55
C LEU A 123 -3.36 6.86 -24.64
N ARG A 124 -4.09 7.20 -25.70
CA ARG A 124 -3.60 8.04 -26.79
C ARG A 124 -3.11 9.42 -26.30
N LEU A 125 -3.70 9.92 -25.24
CA LEU A 125 -3.39 11.23 -24.65
C LEU A 125 -2.26 11.17 -23.60
N GLN A 126 -1.65 10.01 -23.35
CA GLN A 126 -0.54 9.91 -22.41
C GLN A 126 0.61 10.85 -22.78
N THR A 127 1.15 11.56 -21.78
CA THR A 127 2.30 12.45 -21.96
C THR A 127 3.63 11.70 -22.08
N TYR A 128 3.72 10.49 -21.57
CA TYR A 128 4.87 9.61 -21.72
C TYR A 128 4.69 8.73 -22.97
N PRO A 129 5.59 8.79 -23.96
CA PRO A 129 5.35 8.18 -25.28
C PRO A 129 5.80 6.71 -25.39
N TYR A 130 6.52 6.15 -24.39
CA TYR A 130 7.16 4.83 -24.50
C TYR A 130 6.28 3.73 -23.92
N TRP A 131 5.21 3.41 -24.63
CA TRP A 131 4.24 2.39 -24.25
C TRP A 131 3.63 1.72 -25.48
N GLU A 132 3.10 0.54 -25.27
CA GLU A 132 2.24 -0.18 -26.21
C GLU A 132 0.97 -0.66 -25.52
N LEU A 133 -0.11 -0.81 -26.26
CA LEU A 133 -1.34 -1.45 -25.81
C LEU A 133 -1.39 -2.87 -26.38
N VAL A 134 -1.52 -3.87 -25.51
CA VAL A 134 -1.83 -5.25 -25.87
C VAL A 134 -3.28 -5.52 -25.47
N LEU A 135 -4.20 -5.40 -26.44
CA LEU A 135 -5.63 -5.61 -26.25
C LEU A 135 -5.99 -7.05 -26.65
N VAL A 136 -6.42 -7.83 -25.68
CA VAL A 136 -6.74 -9.25 -25.84
C VAL A 136 -8.25 -9.43 -25.84
N ASP A 137 -8.84 -9.64 -27.00
CA ASP A 137 -10.28 -9.79 -27.19
C ASP A 137 -10.70 -11.26 -27.15
N ALA A 138 -11.36 -11.66 -26.07
CA ALA A 138 -11.97 -12.99 -25.89
C ALA A 138 -13.49 -13.01 -26.16
N SER A 139 -14.04 -11.94 -26.77
CA SER A 139 -15.47 -11.83 -27.06
C SER A 139 -15.90 -12.86 -28.09
N GLN A 140 -17.14 -13.33 -27.95
CA GLN A 140 -17.80 -14.18 -28.97
C GLN A 140 -18.26 -13.37 -30.18
N SER A 141 -18.59 -12.09 -29.96
CA SER A 141 -18.97 -11.16 -31.01
C SER A 141 -17.74 -10.46 -31.63
N ASP A 142 -17.94 -9.81 -32.77
CA ASP A 142 -16.95 -8.95 -33.41
C ASP A 142 -17.02 -7.49 -32.91
N ALA A 143 -17.80 -7.19 -31.89
CA ALA A 143 -18.07 -5.83 -31.46
C ALA A 143 -16.79 -5.09 -31.04
N VAL A 144 -15.90 -5.73 -30.26
CA VAL A 144 -14.61 -5.17 -29.85
C VAL A 144 -13.71 -4.97 -31.07
N ALA A 145 -13.57 -5.97 -31.94
CA ALA A 145 -12.76 -5.88 -33.15
C ALA A 145 -13.25 -4.78 -34.11
N CYS A 146 -14.57 -4.63 -34.28
CA CYS A 146 -15.18 -3.55 -35.07
C CYS A 146 -14.89 -2.17 -34.44
N SER A 147 -14.98 -2.07 -33.13
CA SER A 147 -14.68 -0.82 -32.39
C SER A 147 -13.21 -0.43 -32.54
N VAL A 148 -12.28 -1.38 -32.43
CA VAL A 148 -10.84 -1.14 -32.65
C VAL A 148 -10.58 -0.62 -34.06
N LYS A 149 -11.13 -1.27 -35.10
CA LYS A 149 -10.98 -0.81 -36.49
C LYS A 149 -11.58 0.58 -36.72
N ALA A 150 -12.70 0.89 -36.08
CA ALA A 150 -13.30 2.21 -36.17
C ALA A 150 -12.41 3.28 -35.51
N TYR A 151 -11.79 2.96 -34.39
CA TYR A 151 -10.86 3.84 -33.68
C TYR A 151 -9.57 4.09 -34.50
N GLU A 152 -8.95 3.03 -35.03
CA GLU A 152 -7.77 3.13 -35.90
C GLU A 152 -8.03 3.98 -37.16
N LYS A 153 -9.22 3.84 -37.74
CA LYS A 153 -9.62 4.68 -38.88
C LYS A 153 -9.72 6.16 -38.49
N GLN A 154 -10.10 6.47 -37.28
CA GLN A 154 -10.18 7.85 -36.77
C GLN A 154 -8.80 8.37 -36.36
N TYR A 155 -7.94 7.52 -35.83
CA TYR A 155 -6.58 7.84 -35.32
C TYR A 155 -5.53 6.86 -35.90
N PRO A 156 -5.10 7.04 -37.17
CA PRO A 156 -4.22 6.06 -37.84
C PRO A 156 -2.86 5.87 -37.16
N ASP A 157 -2.33 6.89 -36.47
CA ASP A 157 -1.04 6.77 -35.77
C ASP A 157 -1.10 5.85 -34.55
N PHE A 158 -2.30 5.61 -33.99
CA PHE A 158 -2.50 4.73 -32.86
C PHE A 158 -2.19 3.26 -33.17
N GLU A 159 -2.33 2.84 -34.45
CA GLU A 159 -1.97 1.48 -34.91
C GLU A 159 -0.53 1.10 -34.55
N LYS A 160 0.37 2.07 -34.50
CA LYS A 160 1.79 1.82 -34.17
C LYS A 160 2.02 1.39 -32.72
N GLN A 161 1.09 1.71 -31.83
CA GLN A 161 1.14 1.42 -30.39
C GLN A 161 0.19 0.27 -30.00
N LEU A 162 -0.60 -0.25 -30.93
CA LEU A 162 -1.61 -1.27 -30.66
C LEU A 162 -1.16 -2.65 -31.14
N CYS A 163 -1.22 -3.62 -30.24
CA CYS A 163 -1.19 -5.04 -30.55
C CYS A 163 -2.57 -5.63 -30.23
N PHE A 164 -3.40 -5.85 -31.24
CA PHE A 164 -4.72 -6.44 -31.07
C PHE A 164 -4.65 -7.97 -31.25
N VAL A 165 -5.10 -8.72 -30.23
CA VAL A 165 -5.09 -10.18 -30.21
C VAL A 165 -6.52 -10.67 -30.05
N LYS A 166 -7.11 -11.23 -31.12
CA LYS A 166 -8.41 -11.91 -31.05
C LYS A 166 -8.20 -13.35 -30.65
N LEU A 167 -8.87 -13.80 -29.59
CA LEU A 167 -8.84 -15.19 -29.14
C LEU A 167 -10.00 -15.99 -29.77
N ASP A 168 -9.75 -17.26 -30.04
CA ASP A 168 -10.76 -18.18 -30.59
C ASP A 168 -11.83 -18.54 -29.54
N GLU A 169 -11.46 -18.54 -28.25
CA GLU A 169 -12.36 -18.85 -27.15
C GLU A 169 -11.99 -18.07 -25.87
N ASN A 170 -12.97 -17.81 -25.04
CA ASN A 170 -12.79 -17.24 -23.72
C ASN A 170 -12.46 -18.35 -22.70
N LYS A 171 -11.24 -18.39 -22.21
CA LYS A 171 -10.74 -19.37 -21.21
C LYS A 171 -10.72 -18.83 -19.78
N GLY A 172 -11.30 -17.66 -19.53
CA GLY A 172 -11.22 -16.95 -18.26
C GLY A 172 -10.15 -15.86 -18.27
N ILE A 173 -10.25 -14.94 -17.31
CA ILE A 173 -9.45 -13.72 -17.31
C ILE A 173 -7.95 -14.04 -17.25
N SER A 174 -7.52 -14.96 -16.38
CA SER A 174 -6.11 -15.33 -16.23
C SER A 174 -5.51 -15.91 -17.52
N GLU A 175 -6.18 -16.88 -18.15
CA GLU A 175 -5.67 -17.49 -19.38
C GLU A 175 -5.65 -16.51 -20.55
N ASN A 176 -6.68 -15.65 -20.65
CA ASN A 176 -6.73 -14.61 -21.68
C ASN A 176 -5.59 -13.60 -21.50
N THR A 177 -5.35 -13.15 -20.26
CA THR A 177 -4.22 -12.27 -19.91
C THR A 177 -2.88 -12.90 -20.24
N ASN A 178 -2.68 -14.18 -19.88
CA ASN A 178 -1.44 -14.91 -20.15
C ASN A 178 -1.16 -15.07 -21.66
N GLN A 179 -2.20 -15.20 -22.48
CA GLN A 179 -2.02 -15.22 -23.92
C GLN A 179 -1.52 -13.87 -24.45
N GLY A 180 -2.11 -12.76 -23.99
CA GLY A 180 -1.65 -11.42 -24.33
C GLY A 180 -0.25 -11.11 -23.83
N LEU A 181 0.15 -11.67 -22.69
CA LEU A 181 1.47 -11.51 -22.11
C LEU A 181 2.59 -11.91 -23.10
N THR A 182 2.33 -12.86 -24.00
CA THR A 182 3.30 -13.28 -25.02
C THR A 182 3.66 -12.17 -26.01
N CYS A 183 2.75 -11.20 -26.21
CA CYS A 183 2.90 -10.06 -27.11
C CYS A 183 3.55 -8.84 -26.46
N CYS A 184 3.58 -8.78 -25.12
CA CYS A 184 4.12 -7.64 -24.38
C CYS A 184 5.64 -7.50 -24.57
N LYS A 185 6.11 -6.31 -24.95
CA LYS A 185 7.54 -5.99 -25.19
C LYS A 185 8.09 -5.00 -24.18
N GLY A 186 7.23 -4.28 -23.48
CA GLY A 186 7.62 -3.29 -22.47
C GLY A 186 8.43 -3.91 -21.35
N THR A 187 9.27 -3.11 -20.69
CA THR A 187 10.03 -3.52 -19.50
C THR A 187 9.14 -3.72 -18.28
N TYR A 188 8.00 -3.03 -18.25
CA TYR A 188 6.95 -3.18 -17.26
C TYR A 188 5.63 -3.52 -17.94
N ILE A 189 4.85 -4.35 -17.28
CA ILE A 189 3.49 -4.70 -17.70
C ILE A 189 2.52 -4.07 -16.72
N CYS A 190 1.61 -3.24 -17.24
CA CYS A 190 0.51 -2.65 -16.49
C CYS A 190 -0.76 -3.46 -16.75
N LEU A 191 -1.40 -3.92 -15.67
CA LEU A 191 -2.75 -4.50 -15.76
C LEU A 191 -3.77 -3.36 -15.78
N VAL A 192 -4.63 -3.36 -16.79
CA VAL A 192 -5.66 -2.33 -16.98
C VAL A 192 -6.96 -2.99 -17.39
N ASP A 193 -8.05 -2.63 -16.73
CA ASP A 193 -9.39 -3.13 -17.08
C ASP A 193 -9.94 -2.41 -18.33
N HIS A 194 -10.67 -3.15 -19.15
CA HIS A 194 -11.12 -2.71 -20.48
C HIS A 194 -12.20 -1.62 -20.47
N ASP A 195 -12.72 -1.29 -19.31
CA ASP A 195 -13.80 -0.31 -19.09
C ASP A 195 -13.37 0.88 -18.20
N ASP A 196 -12.11 0.91 -17.76
CA ASP A 196 -11.54 1.93 -16.88
C ASP A 196 -10.80 3.05 -17.64
N LEU A 197 -10.22 4.00 -16.90
CA LEU A 197 -9.50 5.14 -17.46
C LEU A 197 -8.19 5.37 -16.73
N LEU A 198 -7.17 5.85 -17.48
CA LEU A 198 -5.96 6.41 -16.91
C LEU A 198 -6.01 7.94 -16.97
N THR A 199 -5.34 8.61 -16.02
CA THR A 199 -5.05 10.04 -16.18
C THR A 199 -4.05 10.25 -17.31
N GLN A 200 -4.02 11.43 -17.95
CA GLN A 200 -3.14 11.67 -19.10
C GLN A 200 -1.64 11.66 -18.75
N ASP A 201 -1.32 11.82 -17.50
CA ASP A 201 0.03 11.85 -16.93
C ASP A 201 0.41 10.56 -16.17
N ALA A 202 -0.44 9.53 -16.26
CA ALA A 202 -0.24 8.30 -15.50
C ALA A 202 1.12 7.65 -15.78
N LEU A 203 1.41 7.38 -17.03
CA LEU A 203 2.66 6.71 -17.41
C LEU A 203 3.89 7.60 -17.19
N TYR A 204 3.73 8.93 -17.24
CA TYR A 204 4.80 9.86 -16.91
C TYR A 204 5.24 9.71 -15.45
N TYR A 205 4.30 9.78 -14.49
CA TYR A 205 4.64 9.67 -13.08
C TYR A 205 5.09 8.26 -12.69
N MET A 206 4.56 7.21 -13.33
CA MET A 206 5.07 5.85 -13.14
C MET A 206 6.53 5.75 -13.64
N ALA A 207 6.84 6.29 -14.81
CA ALA A 207 8.20 6.32 -15.36
C ALA A 207 9.15 7.17 -14.50
N GLU A 208 8.74 8.37 -14.10
CA GLU A 208 9.52 9.26 -13.24
C GLU A 208 9.89 8.57 -11.91
N ALA A 209 8.93 7.90 -11.28
CA ALA A 209 9.18 7.17 -10.04
C ALA A 209 10.14 6.00 -10.23
N ILE A 210 10.04 5.24 -11.34
CA ILE A 210 10.98 4.16 -11.66
C ILE A 210 12.39 4.73 -11.86
N ILE A 211 12.55 5.80 -12.63
CA ILE A 211 13.84 6.43 -12.92
C ILE A 211 14.46 6.97 -11.64
N ASN A 212 13.71 7.73 -10.85
CA ASN A 212 14.19 8.31 -9.60
C ASN A 212 14.62 7.23 -8.60
N HIS A 213 13.88 6.13 -8.52
CA HIS A 213 14.22 5.01 -7.66
C HIS A 213 15.47 4.28 -8.16
N SER A 214 15.60 4.06 -9.46
CA SER A 214 16.73 3.35 -10.08
C SER A 214 18.07 4.10 -9.91
N THR A 215 18.05 5.44 -9.77
CA THR A 215 19.28 6.22 -9.50
C THR A 215 19.93 5.88 -8.15
N SER A 216 19.14 5.36 -7.21
CA SER A 216 19.62 4.94 -5.88
C SER A 216 20.00 3.46 -5.79
N GLY A 217 19.82 2.67 -6.88
CA GLY A 217 20.09 1.23 -6.88
C GLY A 217 19.48 0.48 -8.04
N LEU A 218 18.76 -0.59 -7.76
CA LEU A 218 18.06 -1.41 -8.76
C LEU A 218 16.68 -0.80 -9.08
N ALA A 219 16.21 -0.99 -10.31
CA ALA A 219 14.85 -0.63 -10.69
C ALA A 219 13.82 -1.43 -9.85
N PRO A 220 12.72 -0.80 -9.40
CA PRO A 220 11.73 -1.46 -8.58
C PRO A 220 11.07 -2.62 -9.36
N VAL A 221 10.81 -3.73 -8.67
CA VAL A 221 10.14 -4.90 -9.28
C VAL A 221 8.67 -4.61 -9.56
N MET A 222 8.04 -3.83 -8.70
CA MET A 222 6.63 -3.46 -8.83
C MET A 222 6.43 -2.00 -8.43
N ILE A 223 5.50 -1.32 -9.10
CA ILE A 223 5.11 0.05 -8.81
C ILE A 223 3.60 0.19 -8.90
N TYR A 224 2.99 0.98 -8.04
CA TYR A 224 1.56 1.20 -8.02
C TYR A 224 1.21 2.64 -7.64
N SER A 225 0.01 3.08 -8.02
CA SER A 225 -0.48 4.43 -7.74
C SER A 225 -1.75 4.44 -6.90
N ASP A 226 -2.17 5.64 -6.48
CA ASP A 226 -3.50 5.87 -5.95
C ASP A 226 -4.55 5.76 -7.07
N GLU A 227 -5.80 5.62 -6.66
CA GLU A 227 -6.95 5.50 -7.55
C GLU A 227 -8.16 6.24 -7.00
N ASP A 228 -9.11 6.51 -7.86
CA ASP A 228 -10.45 6.92 -7.47
C ASP A 228 -11.50 6.15 -8.27
N LYS A 229 -12.76 6.50 -8.10
CA LYS A 229 -13.86 5.96 -8.89
C LYS A 229 -14.45 7.02 -9.78
N CYS A 230 -14.90 6.63 -10.96
CA CYS A 230 -15.71 7.50 -11.80
C CYS A 230 -17.10 6.92 -12.12
N ASN A 231 -18.02 7.79 -12.54
CA ASN A 231 -19.33 7.37 -13.03
C ASN A 231 -19.22 6.68 -14.40
N GLY A 232 -20.32 6.09 -14.89
CA GLY A 232 -20.34 5.39 -16.17
C GLY A 232 -19.87 6.24 -17.36
N GLU A 233 -20.11 7.55 -17.32
CA GLU A 233 -19.69 8.50 -18.35
C GLU A 233 -18.23 8.95 -18.22
N GLY A 234 -17.54 8.65 -17.09
CA GLY A 234 -16.17 9.10 -16.83
C GLY A 234 -16.03 10.61 -16.58
N THR A 235 -17.09 11.26 -16.07
CA THR A 235 -17.17 12.72 -15.91
C THR A 235 -17.24 13.19 -14.46
N GLN A 236 -17.53 12.29 -13.53
CA GLN A 236 -17.59 12.58 -12.10
C GLN A 236 -16.68 11.61 -11.36
N PHE A 237 -15.77 12.14 -10.55
CA PHE A 237 -14.78 11.39 -9.80
C PHE A 237 -15.08 11.48 -8.31
N TYR A 238 -14.91 10.36 -7.59
CA TYR A 238 -15.26 10.26 -6.17
C TYR A 238 -14.60 9.03 -5.52
N ASP A 239 -14.70 8.92 -4.21
CA ASP A 239 -14.23 7.74 -3.45
C ASP A 239 -12.73 7.46 -3.66
N HIS A 240 -11.89 8.53 -3.67
CA HIS A 240 -10.47 8.36 -3.89
C HIS A 240 -9.83 7.50 -2.79
N ASN A 241 -8.83 6.73 -3.15
CA ASN A 241 -8.10 5.82 -2.29
C ASN A 241 -6.64 6.24 -2.22
N ASP A 242 -6.29 7.02 -1.18
CA ASP A 242 -4.90 7.31 -0.83
C ASP A 242 -4.27 6.05 -0.30
N LYS A 243 -3.39 5.46 -1.06
CA LYS A 243 -2.73 4.22 -0.66
C LYS A 243 -1.53 4.53 0.23
N TYR A 244 -1.07 3.54 0.95
CA TYR A 244 0.14 3.65 1.75
C TYR A 244 1.33 3.14 0.95
N ASN A 245 2.55 3.51 1.35
CA ASN A 245 3.74 2.78 0.94
C ASN A 245 3.55 1.30 1.23
N PHE A 246 4.26 0.44 0.50
CA PHE A 246 4.06 -1.00 0.63
C PHE A 246 4.11 -1.45 2.10
N ASN A 247 3.10 -2.21 2.49
CA ASN A 247 2.86 -2.67 3.86
C ASN A 247 2.46 -4.14 3.80
N LEU A 248 3.36 -5.02 4.26
CA LEU A 248 3.18 -6.46 4.15
C LEU A 248 1.95 -6.96 4.91
N ASP A 249 1.67 -6.42 6.07
CA ASP A 249 0.53 -6.86 6.88
C ASP A 249 -0.80 -6.37 6.28
N LEU A 250 -0.79 -5.17 5.71
CA LEU A 250 -1.96 -4.63 5.03
C LEU A 250 -2.27 -5.37 3.74
N ILE A 251 -1.26 -5.74 2.93
CA ILE A 251 -1.49 -6.49 1.69
C ILE A 251 -2.04 -7.90 1.98
N LEU A 252 -1.71 -8.52 3.11
CA LEU A 252 -2.30 -9.78 3.54
C LEU A 252 -3.75 -9.63 4.01
N SER A 253 -4.18 -8.41 4.28
CA SER A 253 -5.56 -8.11 4.69
C SER A 253 -6.46 -7.66 3.54
N ASN A 254 -5.91 -7.13 2.45
CA ASN A 254 -6.67 -6.59 1.32
C ASN A 254 -5.74 -6.29 0.14
N ASN A 255 -6.20 -6.52 -1.09
CA ASN A 255 -5.50 -6.06 -2.30
C ASN A 255 -5.67 -4.54 -2.46
N TYR A 256 -4.90 -3.76 -1.70
CA TYR A 256 -5.02 -2.29 -1.74
C TYR A 256 -4.20 -1.63 -2.85
N ILE A 257 -3.33 -2.37 -3.55
CA ILE A 257 -2.41 -1.79 -4.53
C ILE A 257 -2.91 -1.80 -5.98
N CYS A 258 -3.90 -2.62 -6.34
CA CYS A 258 -4.58 -2.56 -7.65
C CYS A 258 -5.77 -1.58 -7.59
N HIS A 259 -5.87 -0.58 -8.51
CA HIS A 259 -5.04 -0.24 -9.67
C HIS A 259 -4.40 1.15 -9.50
N LEU A 260 -3.50 1.71 -10.28
CA LEU A 260 -2.75 1.15 -11.37
C LEU A 260 -1.53 0.40 -10.80
N THR A 261 -1.22 -0.77 -11.34
CA THR A 261 -0.06 -1.56 -10.92
C THR A 261 0.75 -1.94 -12.16
N ALA A 262 2.08 -1.75 -12.09
CA ALA A 262 3.03 -2.19 -13.10
C ALA A 262 4.07 -3.12 -12.47
N ILE A 263 4.34 -4.24 -13.12
CA ILE A 263 5.29 -5.28 -12.68
C ILE A 263 6.34 -5.46 -13.77
N GLN A 264 7.60 -5.65 -13.38
CA GLN A 264 8.67 -5.96 -14.35
C GLN A 264 8.28 -7.16 -15.22
N ASN A 265 8.46 -7.02 -16.54
CA ASN A 265 8.02 -7.99 -17.54
C ASN A 265 8.56 -9.42 -17.25
N HIS A 266 9.84 -9.56 -16.94
CA HIS A 266 10.44 -10.88 -16.69
C HIS A 266 9.86 -11.56 -15.44
N ILE A 267 9.48 -10.80 -14.41
CA ILE A 267 8.81 -11.32 -13.21
C ILE A 267 7.39 -11.75 -13.55
N PHE A 268 6.64 -10.92 -14.27
CA PHE A 268 5.28 -11.27 -14.69
C PHE A 268 5.29 -12.53 -15.57
N ARG A 269 6.19 -12.62 -16.56
CA ARG A 269 6.33 -13.82 -17.40
C ARG A 269 6.68 -15.08 -16.64
N LYS A 270 7.52 -14.96 -15.61
CA LYS A 270 7.88 -16.07 -14.72
C LYS A 270 6.67 -16.56 -13.93
N LEU A 271 5.88 -15.64 -13.39
CA LEU A 271 4.77 -15.96 -12.47
C LEU A 271 3.48 -16.28 -13.21
N GLN A 272 3.13 -15.53 -14.25
CA GLN A 272 1.85 -15.58 -14.96
C GLN A 272 0.63 -15.45 -14.02
N GLU A 273 -0.55 -15.25 -14.53
CA GLU A 273 -1.77 -15.36 -13.75
C GLU A 273 -2.21 -16.83 -13.63
N ARG A 274 -2.83 -17.20 -12.52
CA ARG A 274 -3.28 -18.57 -12.26
C ARG A 274 -4.81 -18.67 -12.36
N PRO A 275 -5.38 -19.49 -13.29
CA PRO A 275 -6.83 -19.64 -13.46
C PRO A 275 -7.57 -20.09 -12.19
N ALA A 276 -6.89 -20.80 -11.29
CA ALA A 276 -7.46 -21.20 -10.00
C ALA A 276 -7.87 -20.01 -9.12
N PHE A 277 -7.38 -18.80 -9.44
CA PHE A 277 -7.63 -17.57 -8.70
C PHE A 277 -8.42 -16.53 -9.49
N ASP A 278 -9.07 -16.92 -10.60
CA ASP A 278 -9.94 -16.03 -11.39
C ASP A 278 -10.90 -15.26 -10.49
N GLY A 279 -10.95 -13.93 -10.71
CA GLY A 279 -11.65 -12.96 -9.89
C GLY A 279 -10.81 -12.31 -8.78
N ALA A 280 -9.63 -12.88 -8.46
CA ALA A 280 -8.59 -12.31 -7.61
C ALA A 280 -7.19 -12.68 -8.15
N GLN A 281 -7.07 -12.85 -9.47
CA GLN A 281 -5.84 -13.25 -10.15
C GLN A 281 -4.73 -12.21 -10.00
N ASP A 282 -5.09 -10.95 -10.01
CA ASP A 282 -4.24 -9.80 -9.75
C ASP A 282 -3.68 -9.82 -8.32
N TYR A 283 -4.53 -10.11 -7.34
CA TYR A 283 -4.13 -10.24 -5.93
C TYR A 283 -3.20 -11.43 -5.71
N ASP A 284 -3.51 -12.57 -6.30
CA ASP A 284 -2.65 -13.75 -6.31
C ASP A 284 -1.28 -13.44 -6.92
N LEU A 285 -1.25 -12.75 -8.06
CA LEU A 285 -0.01 -12.35 -8.72
C LEU A 285 0.82 -11.42 -7.83
N VAL A 286 0.22 -10.40 -7.22
CA VAL A 286 0.86 -9.48 -6.29
C VAL A 286 1.49 -10.23 -5.12
N LEU A 287 0.76 -11.13 -4.46
CA LEU A 287 1.27 -11.92 -3.34
C LEU A 287 2.43 -12.84 -3.75
N ARG A 288 2.41 -13.36 -4.98
CA ARG A 288 3.54 -14.14 -5.52
C ARG A 288 4.75 -13.28 -5.86
N VAL A 289 4.56 -12.05 -6.34
CA VAL A 289 5.67 -11.09 -6.49
C VAL A 289 6.30 -10.79 -5.13
N VAL A 290 5.50 -10.54 -4.11
CA VAL A 290 5.99 -10.35 -2.73
C VAL A 290 6.76 -11.58 -2.25
N SER A 291 6.26 -12.79 -2.55
CA SER A 291 6.95 -14.04 -2.20
C SER A 291 8.32 -14.17 -2.88
N GLU A 292 8.44 -13.82 -4.16
CA GLU A 292 9.73 -13.80 -4.87
C GLU A 292 10.73 -12.85 -4.21
N LEU A 293 10.26 -11.68 -3.77
CA LEU A 293 11.10 -10.71 -3.07
C LEU A 293 11.52 -11.20 -1.68
N ILE A 294 10.65 -11.89 -0.95
CA ILE A 294 10.99 -12.53 0.33
C ILE A 294 12.04 -13.63 0.09
N ASP A 295 11.87 -14.46 -0.94
CA ASP A 295 12.82 -15.51 -1.29
C ASP A 295 14.19 -14.92 -1.66
N ALA A 296 14.22 -13.82 -2.41
CA ALA A 296 15.44 -13.07 -2.74
C ALA A 296 16.12 -12.47 -1.49
N TYR A 297 15.34 -12.10 -0.47
CA TYR A 297 15.85 -11.63 0.82
C TYR A 297 16.36 -12.76 1.73
N GLY A 298 16.31 -14.00 1.28
CA GLY A 298 16.78 -15.21 1.96
C GLY A 298 15.67 -16.10 2.48
N GLY A 299 14.42 -15.91 2.04
CA GLY A 299 13.28 -16.79 2.30
C GLY A 299 12.79 -16.80 3.75
N THR A 300 13.21 -15.81 4.57
CA THR A 300 12.90 -15.77 6.01
C THR A 300 12.39 -14.40 6.43
N PHE A 301 11.46 -14.41 7.37
CA PHE A 301 10.97 -13.21 8.04
C PHE A 301 11.99 -12.79 9.11
N LYS A 302 12.79 -11.78 8.81
CA LYS A 302 13.88 -11.26 9.67
C LYS A 302 13.93 -9.73 9.61
N PRO A 303 14.58 -9.08 10.57
CA PRO A 303 14.74 -7.62 10.55
C PRO A 303 15.24 -7.09 9.21
N GLY A 304 14.66 -5.98 8.75
CA GLY A 304 14.94 -5.37 7.45
C GLY A 304 14.04 -5.84 6.31
N LEU A 305 13.21 -6.88 6.49
CA LEU A 305 12.33 -7.39 5.43
C LEU A 305 11.37 -6.33 4.89
N GLN A 306 10.68 -5.60 5.78
CA GLN A 306 9.73 -4.55 5.34
C GLN A 306 10.43 -3.46 4.52
N ALA A 307 11.61 -3.01 4.95
CA ALA A 307 12.41 -2.02 4.23
C ALA A 307 12.88 -2.57 2.86
N HIS A 308 13.27 -3.85 2.80
CA HIS A 308 13.61 -4.50 1.53
C HIS A 308 12.42 -4.52 0.58
N LEU A 309 11.24 -4.94 1.05
CA LEU A 309 10.03 -4.94 0.22
C LEU A 309 9.68 -3.54 -0.27
N GLN A 310 9.75 -2.52 0.58
CA GLN A 310 9.53 -1.12 0.21
C GLN A 310 10.55 -0.58 -0.80
N SER A 311 11.77 -1.10 -0.80
CA SER A 311 12.78 -0.76 -1.81
C SER A 311 12.53 -1.41 -3.17
N GLN A 312 11.69 -2.42 -3.27
CA GLN A 312 11.38 -3.15 -4.48
C GLN A 312 9.93 -2.90 -4.98
N ILE A 313 9.06 -2.40 -4.11
CA ILE A 313 7.65 -2.12 -4.39
C ILE A 313 7.40 -0.66 -4.07
N VAL A 314 7.27 0.16 -5.11
CA VAL A 314 7.23 1.63 -4.99
C VAL A 314 5.81 2.16 -5.17
N HIS A 315 5.41 3.06 -4.30
CA HIS A 315 4.15 3.78 -4.36
C HIS A 315 4.30 5.14 -5.02
N VAL A 316 3.43 5.46 -5.95
CA VAL A 316 3.25 6.81 -6.53
C VAL A 316 2.04 7.45 -5.87
N PRO A 317 2.20 8.43 -4.96
CA PRO A 317 1.09 9.02 -4.21
C PRO A 317 0.30 10.03 -5.06
N ARG A 318 -0.29 9.53 -6.14
CA ARG A 318 -1.12 10.28 -7.09
C ARG A 318 -2.22 9.40 -7.61
N VAL A 319 -3.41 9.98 -7.80
CA VAL A 319 -4.51 9.31 -8.51
C VAL A 319 -4.15 9.28 -9.99
N LEU A 320 -3.78 8.10 -10.48
CA LEU A 320 -3.41 7.85 -11.87
C LEU A 320 -4.40 6.93 -12.60
N TYR A 321 -5.38 6.41 -11.89
CA TYR A 321 -6.36 5.45 -12.38
C TYR A 321 -7.75 5.79 -11.87
N HIS A 322 -8.74 5.70 -12.76
CA HIS A 322 -10.15 5.93 -12.46
C HIS A 322 -10.96 4.66 -12.70
N TRP A 323 -11.39 4.03 -11.63
CA TRP A 323 -12.21 2.83 -11.68
C TRP A 323 -13.66 3.18 -12.04
N ARG A 324 -14.11 2.75 -13.21
CA ARG A 324 -15.45 3.08 -13.71
C ARG A 324 -16.52 2.26 -13.01
N CYS A 325 -17.52 2.94 -12.47
CA CYS A 325 -18.65 2.33 -11.81
C CYS A 325 -19.89 2.38 -12.72
N HIS A 326 -20.28 1.24 -13.27
CA HIS A 326 -21.52 1.07 -14.01
C HIS A 326 -22.32 -0.16 -13.51
N ASN A 327 -23.54 -0.36 -14.02
CA ASN A 327 -24.46 -1.36 -13.47
C ASN A 327 -23.91 -2.81 -13.52
N ASP A 328 -23.05 -3.11 -14.48
CA ASP A 328 -22.46 -4.43 -14.70
C ASP A 328 -21.08 -4.56 -14.03
N SER A 329 -20.52 -3.47 -13.46
CA SER A 329 -19.18 -3.46 -12.85
C SER A 329 -19.16 -4.20 -11.50
N THR A 330 -18.00 -4.76 -11.17
CA THR A 330 -17.71 -5.44 -9.89
C THR A 330 -17.99 -4.54 -8.69
N ALA A 331 -17.76 -3.23 -8.85
CA ALA A 331 -17.95 -2.23 -7.81
C ALA A 331 -19.41 -2.07 -7.36
N GLN A 332 -20.39 -2.41 -8.20
CA GLN A 332 -21.81 -2.25 -7.86
C GLN A 332 -22.48 -3.53 -7.33
N ASN A 333 -22.05 -4.72 -7.71
CA ASN A 333 -22.70 -5.97 -7.32
C ASN A 333 -21.73 -6.94 -6.63
N THR A 334 -21.41 -6.64 -5.38
CA THR A 334 -20.46 -7.42 -4.55
C THR A 334 -20.92 -8.84 -4.24
N GLU A 335 -22.23 -9.14 -4.29
CA GLU A 335 -22.74 -10.49 -3.98
C GLU A 335 -22.68 -11.47 -5.16
N SER A 336 -22.77 -10.97 -6.39
CA SER A 336 -22.71 -11.82 -7.61
C SER A 336 -21.34 -12.43 -7.85
N LYS A 337 -20.29 -11.90 -7.22
CA LYS A 337 -18.89 -12.33 -7.40
C LYS A 337 -18.28 -12.89 -6.09
N ARG A 338 -19.06 -13.60 -5.30
CA ARG A 338 -18.55 -14.24 -4.08
C ARG A 338 -17.33 -15.13 -4.36
N TYR A 339 -17.26 -15.76 -5.54
CA TYR A 339 -16.12 -16.57 -5.96
C TYR A 339 -14.79 -15.77 -5.96
N ALA A 340 -14.82 -14.47 -6.29
CA ALA A 340 -13.65 -13.61 -6.28
C ALA A 340 -13.10 -13.40 -4.86
N TYR A 341 -14.00 -13.22 -3.88
CA TYR A 341 -13.58 -13.08 -2.48
C TYR A 341 -13.04 -14.38 -1.91
N GLU A 342 -13.61 -15.52 -2.30
CA GLU A 342 -13.08 -16.84 -1.94
C GLU A 342 -11.73 -17.10 -2.63
N ALA A 343 -11.54 -16.65 -3.87
CA ALA A 343 -10.25 -16.72 -4.55
C ALA A 343 -9.18 -15.88 -3.83
N GLY A 344 -9.52 -14.66 -3.40
CA GLY A 344 -8.61 -13.82 -2.62
C GLY A 344 -8.26 -14.43 -1.26
N LEU A 345 -9.23 -15.07 -0.57
CA LEU A 345 -8.94 -15.80 0.67
C LEU A 345 -7.90 -16.90 0.44
N ARG A 346 -8.11 -17.71 -0.62
CA ARG A 346 -7.17 -18.79 -0.98
C ARG A 346 -5.79 -18.23 -1.36
N ALA A 347 -5.71 -17.05 -1.98
CA ALA A 347 -4.44 -16.44 -2.33
C ALA A 347 -3.62 -16.06 -1.08
N VAL A 348 -4.26 -15.52 -0.04
CA VAL A 348 -3.60 -15.26 1.24
C VAL A 348 -3.22 -16.58 1.94
N GLU A 349 -4.10 -17.57 1.93
CA GLU A 349 -3.80 -18.90 2.50
C GLU A 349 -2.60 -19.56 1.81
N ASP A 350 -2.53 -19.50 0.47
CA ASP A 350 -1.39 -19.99 -0.32
C ASP A 350 -0.09 -19.28 0.07
N PHE A 351 -0.13 -17.95 0.24
CA PHE A 351 1.02 -17.18 0.73
C PHE A 351 1.49 -17.64 2.11
N LEU A 352 0.57 -17.77 3.09
CA LEU A 352 0.90 -18.19 4.44
C LEU A 352 1.52 -19.60 4.45
N ASN A 353 0.95 -20.53 3.68
CA ASN A 353 1.43 -21.90 3.54
C ASN A 353 2.81 -21.97 2.87
N ARG A 354 3.03 -21.20 1.78
CA ARG A 354 4.32 -21.11 1.08
C ARG A 354 5.45 -20.74 2.04
N HIS A 355 5.19 -19.75 2.87
CA HIS A 355 6.18 -19.23 3.83
C HIS A 355 6.16 -19.96 5.17
N LYS A 356 5.36 -21.01 5.31
CA LYS A 356 5.23 -21.83 6.54
C LYS A 356 4.93 -21.00 7.79
N LEU A 357 4.19 -19.91 7.62
CA LEU A 357 3.76 -19.09 8.74
C LEU A 357 2.70 -19.82 9.55
N GLN A 358 2.89 -19.87 10.86
CA GLN A 358 1.89 -20.40 11.78
C GLN A 358 0.76 -19.38 11.92
N ALA A 359 -0.18 -19.42 11.00
CA ALA A 359 -1.28 -18.47 10.92
C ALA A 359 -2.47 -19.07 10.18
N THR A 360 -3.65 -18.54 10.46
CA THR A 360 -4.90 -18.81 9.75
C THR A 360 -5.45 -17.55 9.14
N VAL A 361 -6.26 -17.67 8.09
CA VAL A 361 -6.94 -16.54 7.46
C VAL A 361 -8.43 -16.79 7.36
N GLU A 362 -9.23 -15.76 7.62
CA GLU A 362 -10.68 -15.79 7.52
C GLU A 362 -11.21 -14.51 6.86
N HIS A 363 -12.43 -14.55 6.32
CA HIS A 363 -13.09 -13.33 5.85
C HIS A 363 -13.34 -12.39 7.03
N SER A 364 -13.04 -11.11 6.82
CA SER A 364 -13.43 -10.09 7.78
C SER A 364 -14.93 -9.76 7.68
N LEU A 365 -15.37 -8.76 8.45
CA LEU A 365 -16.73 -8.24 8.38
C LEU A 365 -17.10 -7.71 6.98
N HIS A 366 -16.12 -7.21 6.24
CA HIS A 366 -16.27 -6.63 4.91
C HIS A 366 -15.76 -7.60 3.85
N LEU A 367 -16.49 -7.71 2.73
CA LEU A 367 -16.08 -8.56 1.60
C LEU A 367 -14.84 -8.00 0.92
N GLY A 368 -13.90 -8.87 0.54
CA GLY A 368 -12.60 -8.48 -0.03
C GLY A 368 -11.57 -8.06 1.02
N PHE A 369 -11.92 -8.19 2.30
CA PHE A 369 -11.00 -7.97 3.42
C PHE A 369 -10.85 -9.24 4.23
N TYR A 370 -9.62 -9.53 4.62
CA TYR A 370 -9.23 -10.78 5.27
C TYR A 370 -8.61 -10.47 6.63
N LYS A 371 -8.75 -11.40 7.55
CA LYS A 371 -8.14 -11.35 8.87
C LYS A 371 -7.18 -12.49 9.02
N VAL A 372 -5.91 -12.18 9.15
CA VAL A 372 -4.85 -13.14 9.47
C VAL A 372 -4.71 -13.20 10.99
N THR A 373 -4.67 -14.43 11.54
CA THR A 373 -4.45 -14.68 12.97
C THR A 373 -3.24 -15.58 13.13
N TYR A 374 -2.20 -15.08 13.80
CA TYR A 374 -0.95 -15.79 14.03
C TYR A 374 -0.99 -16.63 15.31
N GLU A 375 -0.30 -17.77 15.33
CA GLU A 375 -0.25 -18.72 16.45
C GLU A 375 1.20 -18.96 16.93
N PRO A 376 1.48 -18.86 18.26
CA PRO A 376 0.56 -18.43 19.33
C PRO A 376 0.28 -16.92 19.28
N ASP A 377 1.10 -16.12 18.64
CA ASP A 377 0.91 -14.71 18.30
C ASP A 377 1.90 -14.29 17.21
N MET A 378 1.76 -13.04 16.73
CA MET A 378 2.54 -12.51 15.60
C MET A 378 4.04 -12.43 15.91
N ILE A 379 4.44 -12.08 17.14
CA ILE A 379 5.86 -11.99 17.53
C ILE A 379 6.52 -13.36 17.45
N ALA A 380 5.82 -14.41 17.91
CA ALA A 380 6.35 -15.76 17.88
C ALA A 380 6.38 -16.36 16.46
N ALA A 381 5.39 -16.00 15.62
CA ALA A 381 5.28 -16.51 14.24
C ALA A 381 6.19 -15.78 13.24
N ARG A 382 6.60 -14.54 13.54
CA ARG A 382 7.28 -13.62 12.63
C ARG A 382 8.56 -13.05 13.27
N GLY A 383 9.72 -13.44 12.76
CA GLY A 383 11.02 -12.98 13.26
C GLY A 383 11.38 -11.53 12.92
N ASP A 384 10.65 -10.89 12.02
CA ASP A 384 10.80 -9.48 11.64
C ASP A 384 9.94 -8.53 12.50
N VAL A 385 8.97 -9.04 13.28
CA VAL A 385 8.07 -8.24 14.12
C VAL A 385 8.56 -8.25 15.56
N ALA A 386 8.77 -7.07 16.12
CA ALA A 386 9.25 -6.94 17.49
C ALA A 386 8.27 -6.25 18.46
N VAL A 387 7.32 -5.49 17.93
CA VAL A 387 6.29 -4.83 18.74
C VAL A 387 4.94 -5.00 18.07
N VAL A 388 3.94 -5.41 18.83
CA VAL A 388 2.55 -5.48 18.41
C VAL A 388 1.71 -4.74 19.41
N GLY A 389 0.97 -3.75 18.98
CA GLY A 389 0.09 -3.00 19.89
C GLY A 389 -1.25 -2.65 19.25
N GLY A 390 -2.15 -2.08 20.01
CA GLY A 390 -3.52 -1.90 19.60
C GLY A 390 -4.13 -0.60 20.08
N ARG A 391 -5.44 -0.61 20.20
CA ARG A 391 -6.28 0.53 20.50
C ARG A 391 -6.20 0.91 21.97
N LEU A 392 -5.87 2.17 22.25
CA LEU A 392 -6.18 2.81 23.53
C LEU A 392 -7.49 3.57 23.39
N LEU A 393 -8.43 3.33 24.27
CA LEU A 393 -9.80 3.87 24.20
C LEU A 393 -10.12 4.75 25.39
N ASP A 394 -10.78 5.87 25.12
CA ASP A 394 -11.37 6.72 26.15
C ASP A 394 -12.65 6.10 26.75
N ALA A 395 -13.24 6.78 27.72
CA ALA A 395 -14.49 6.36 28.38
C ALA A 395 -15.67 6.23 27.38
N ARG A 396 -15.63 6.94 26.25
CA ARG A 396 -16.65 6.94 25.18
C ARG A 396 -16.35 5.91 24.07
N ASN A 397 -15.36 5.03 24.27
CA ASN A 397 -14.87 4.06 23.29
C ASN A 397 -14.33 4.70 21.99
N LYS A 398 -13.78 5.90 22.08
CA LYS A 398 -13.05 6.54 21.00
C LYS A 398 -11.56 6.30 21.15
N MET A 399 -10.87 6.12 20.03
CA MET A 399 -9.42 5.89 20.01
C MET A 399 -8.66 7.15 20.43
N LEU A 400 -7.76 7.00 21.37
CA LEU A 400 -6.80 8.03 21.76
C LEU A 400 -5.68 8.11 20.70
N PRO A 401 -4.93 9.23 20.64
CA PRO A 401 -3.75 9.36 19.79
C PRO A 401 -2.63 8.42 20.28
N CYS A 402 -2.59 7.19 19.76
CA CYS A 402 -1.70 6.13 20.26
C CYS A 402 -0.99 5.33 19.15
N VAL A 403 -1.27 5.61 17.89
CA VAL A 403 -0.63 4.97 16.71
C VAL A 403 -0.26 6.04 15.70
N LYS A 404 0.94 6.00 15.15
CA LYS A 404 1.38 6.91 14.08
C LYS A 404 1.76 6.17 12.81
N ASN A 405 1.50 6.82 11.67
CA ASN A 405 2.00 6.40 10.36
C ASN A 405 3.47 6.81 10.17
N HIS A 406 4.07 6.41 9.04
CA HIS A 406 5.46 6.68 8.70
C HIS A 406 5.77 8.15 8.39
N VAL A 407 4.77 9.04 8.32
CA VAL A 407 4.95 10.49 8.21
C VAL A 407 4.75 11.20 9.56
N GLY A 408 4.50 10.45 10.64
CA GLY A 408 4.41 10.95 12.01
C GLY A 408 3.01 11.43 12.42
N GLU A 409 1.98 11.18 11.59
CA GLU A 409 0.60 11.55 11.88
C GLU A 409 -0.11 10.49 12.72
N TYR A 410 -0.95 10.92 13.66
CA TYR A 410 -1.77 10.00 14.43
C TYR A 410 -2.87 9.38 13.58
N LEU A 411 -2.85 8.05 13.48
CA LEU A 411 -3.88 7.27 12.81
C LEU A 411 -5.10 7.09 13.73
N TYR A 412 -6.29 7.24 13.14
CA TYR A 412 -7.58 6.84 13.74
C TYR A 412 -7.96 7.55 15.05
N ALA A 413 -7.23 8.57 15.48
CA ALA A 413 -7.54 9.32 16.69
C ALA A 413 -8.97 9.89 16.65
N GLY A 414 -9.72 9.71 17.74
CA GLY A 414 -11.12 10.14 17.85
C GLY A 414 -12.15 9.22 17.20
N LEU A 415 -11.75 8.21 16.41
CA LEU A 415 -12.69 7.24 15.84
C LEU A 415 -13.28 6.33 16.91
N HIS A 416 -14.58 6.09 16.82
CA HIS A 416 -15.25 5.14 17.71
C HIS A 416 -14.82 3.70 17.35
N LYS A 417 -14.53 2.85 18.36
CA LYS A 417 -14.00 1.49 18.17
C LYS A 417 -14.80 0.56 17.26
N LYS A 418 -16.09 0.86 17.03
CA LYS A 418 -16.97 0.09 16.14
C LYS A 418 -16.97 0.62 14.71
N TYR A 419 -16.22 1.68 14.40
CA TYR A 419 -15.97 2.13 13.06
C TYR A 419 -14.88 1.27 12.42
N SER A 420 -14.84 1.25 11.11
CA SER A 420 -13.82 0.53 10.34
C SER A 420 -12.75 1.45 9.75
N GLY A 421 -12.98 2.75 9.76
CA GLY A 421 -12.12 3.75 9.13
C GLY A 421 -12.28 3.77 7.60
N ARG A 422 -11.65 4.77 6.97
CA ARG A 422 -11.61 4.86 5.52
C ARG A 422 -10.92 3.62 4.96
N MET A 423 -11.46 3.04 3.88
CA MET A 423 -11.01 1.77 3.30
C MET A 423 -10.88 0.63 4.34
N HIS A 424 -11.68 0.69 5.39
CA HIS A 424 -11.70 -0.27 6.51
C HIS A 424 -10.38 -0.42 7.27
N ARG A 425 -9.40 0.44 7.06
CA ARG A 425 -8.03 0.35 7.59
C ARG A 425 -7.94 0.33 9.11
N PHE A 426 -8.89 0.97 9.82
CA PHE A 426 -8.94 0.93 11.30
C PHE A 426 -9.20 -0.48 11.86
N SER A 427 -9.74 -1.37 11.06
CA SER A 427 -10.02 -2.77 11.43
C SER A 427 -9.04 -3.77 10.84
N LEU A 428 -7.94 -3.32 10.22
CA LEU A 428 -6.95 -4.18 9.57
C LEU A 428 -5.63 -4.19 10.33
N LEU A 429 -4.96 -5.35 10.30
CA LEU A 429 -3.58 -5.50 10.73
C LEU A 429 -2.66 -4.74 9.77
N GLN A 430 -1.71 -3.96 10.29
CA GLN A 430 -0.82 -3.14 9.45
C GLN A 430 0.47 -2.76 10.17
N ASP A 431 1.54 -2.61 9.41
CA ASP A 431 2.79 -2.01 9.88
C ASP A 431 2.61 -0.51 10.12
N VAL A 432 3.12 0.00 11.23
CA VAL A 432 3.00 1.40 11.65
C VAL A 432 4.33 1.91 12.19
N GLU A 433 4.54 3.22 12.20
CA GLU A 433 5.79 3.80 12.68
C GLU A 433 5.91 3.75 14.20
N GLU A 434 4.83 4.07 14.90
CA GLU A 434 4.84 4.20 16.36
C GLU A 434 3.55 3.65 16.96
N ILE A 435 3.69 3.03 18.12
CA ILE A 435 2.57 2.57 18.93
C ILE A 435 2.79 2.90 20.41
N ASP A 436 1.72 3.18 21.13
CA ASP A 436 1.79 3.46 22.56
C ASP A 436 2.03 2.18 23.37
N LEU A 437 3.08 2.18 24.17
CA LEU A 437 3.49 1.01 24.96
C LEU A 437 2.48 0.61 26.05
N ARG A 438 1.55 1.47 26.40
CA ARG A 438 0.49 1.13 27.37
C ARG A 438 -0.41 -0.03 26.93
N ASN A 439 -0.46 -0.31 25.63
CA ASN A 439 -1.17 -1.46 25.08
C ASN A 439 -0.32 -2.14 24.00
N ALA A 440 0.86 -2.65 24.38
CA ALA A 440 1.78 -3.29 23.47
C ALA A 440 2.33 -4.61 24.00
N LYS A 441 2.59 -5.55 23.08
CA LYS A 441 3.43 -6.72 23.26
C LYS A 441 4.81 -6.43 22.68
N ILE A 442 5.86 -6.88 23.36
CA ILE A 442 7.27 -6.57 23.03
C ILE A 442 8.06 -7.88 22.97
N ALA A 443 8.74 -8.11 21.86
CA ALA A 443 9.61 -9.27 21.69
C ALA A 443 10.83 -9.22 22.62
N ASP A 444 11.33 -10.38 23.03
CA ASP A 444 12.48 -10.48 23.91
C ASP A 444 13.75 -9.87 23.31
N CYS A 445 13.91 -9.96 21.98
CA CYS A 445 15.06 -9.43 21.27
C CYS A 445 15.25 -7.91 21.38
N VAL A 446 14.16 -7.15 21.61
CA VAL A 446 14.22 -5.67 21.75
C VAL A 446 14.10 -5.17 23.19
N LYS A 447 13.99 -6.06 24.19
CA LYS A 447 14.06 -5.66 25.61
C LYS A 447 15.28 -4.82 25.97
N PRO A 448 16.49 -5.11 25.46
CA PRO A 448 17.65 -4.27 25.73
C PRO A 448 17.49 -2.83 25.22
N LEU A 449 16.76 -2.62 24.11
CA LEU A 449 16.44 -1.29 23.59
C LEU A 449 15.51 -0.54 24.53
N LEU A 450 14.46 -1.23 25.04
CA LEU A 450 13.54 -0.63 26.02
C LEU A 450 14.26 -0.30 27.33
N SER A 451 15.09 -1.21 27.85
CA SER A 451 15.89 -0.95 29.05
C SER A 451 16.78 0.28 28.90
N LYS A 452 17.37 0.49 27.72
CA LYS A 452 18.16 1.68 27.42
C LYS A 452 17.33 2.96 27.47
N VAL A 453 16.12 2.94 26.92
CA VAL A 453 15.21 4.10 26.95
C VAL A 453 14.73 4.40 28.37
N LEU A 454 14.42 3.36 29.16
CA LEU A 454 13.95 3.51 30.54
C LEU A 454 15.07 3.83 31.53
N GLY A 455 16.34 3.62 31.18
CA GLY A 455 17.49 3.75 32.08
C GLY A 455 17.57 2.65 33.15
N GLU A 456 16.74 1.61 33.07
CA GLU A 456 16.62 0.52 34.02
C GLU A 456 16.31 -0.81 33.32
N ASP A 457 16.60 -1.93 33.97
CA ASP A 457 16.21 -3.26 33.49
C ASP A 457 14.66 -3.40 33.47
N CYS A 458 14.11 -3.54 32.26
CA CYS A 458 12.68 -3.64 32.04
C CYS A 458 12.10 -5.05 32.22
N THR A 459 12.92 -6.07 32.50
CA THR A 459 12.47 -7.48 32.59
C THR A 459 11.37 -7.70 33.63
N ARG A 460 11.35 -6.92 34.69
CA ARG A 460 10.32 -6.97 35.74
C ARG A 460 8.93 -6.47 35.32
N TRP A 461 8.86 -5.73 34.21
CA TRP A 461 7.60 -5.18 33.67
C TRP A 461 7.14 -5.86 32.38
N ILE A 462 7.89 -6.86 31.89
CA ILE A 462 7.51 -7.62 30.71
C ILE A 462 7.33 -9.08 31.09
N HIS A 463 6.10 -9.58 30.88
CA HIS A 463 5.76 -10.96 31.11
C HIS A 463 5.04 -11.54 29.88
N HIS A 464 5.50 -12.67 29.36
CA HIS A 464 4.97 -13.26 28.12
C HIS A 464 4.76 -12.25 26.98
N HIS A 465 5.79 -11.43 26.71
CA HIS A 465 5.79 -10.32 25.75
C HIS A 465 4.88 -9.13 26.09
N VAL A 466 4.06 -9.19 27.13
CA VAL A 466 3.19 -8.08 27.54
C VAL A 466 3.95 -7.10 28.42
N PHE A 467 4.03 -5.84 27.98
CA PHE A 467 4.58 -4.77 28.80
C PHE A 467 3.52 -4.28 29.80
N ASP A 468 3.80 -4.46 31.09
CA ASP A 468 2.92 -3.99 32.16
C ASP A 468 3.17 -2.52 32.50
N ALA A 469 2.57 -1.65 31.68
CA ALA A 469 2.67 -0.20 31.86
C ALA A 469 2.09 0.30 33.18
N ALA A 470 1.09 -0.39 33.75
CA ALA A 470 0.50 0.00 35.02
C ALA A 470 1.47 -0.27 36.18
N LYS A 471 2.05 -1.47 36.20
CA LYS A 471 3.07 -1.83 37.20
C LYS A 471 4.32 -0.96 37.07
N PHE A 472 4.77 -0.68 35.83
CA PHE A 472 5.86 0.26 35.61
C PHE A 472 5.54 1.63 36.20
N ALA A 473 4.35 2.17 35.94
CA ALA A 473 3.91 3.46 36.46
C ALA A 473 3.81 3.47 37.98
N GLU A 474 3.33 2.36 38.59
CA GLU A 474 3.26 2.20 40.04
C GLU A 474 4.66 2.18 40.65
N ASP A 475 5.55 1.34 40.13
CA ASP A 475 6.94 1.22 40.60
C ASP A 475 7.70 2.55 40.50
N MET A 476 7.47 3.31 39.42
CA MET A 476 8.13 4.61 39.21
C MET A 476 7.52 5.75 40.03
N LYS A 477 6.33 5.60 40.61
CA LYS A 477 5.68 6.58 41.51
C LYS A 477 6.09 6.41 42.96
N ILE A 478 6.73 5.30 43.37
CA ILE A 478 7.21 5.11 44.74
C ILE A 478 8.31 6.13 45.03
N PRO A 479 8.18 7.03 46.04
CA PRO A 479 9.23 7.95 46.38
C PRO A 479 10.43 7.14 46.88
N LYS A 480 11.53 7.15 46.10
CA LYS A 480 12.82 6.63 46.59
C LYS A 480 13.16 7.38 47.89
N ARG A 481 13.54 6.62 48.90
CA ARG A 481 14.08 7.15 50.17
C ARG A 481 15.15 8.19 49.87
N GLU A 482 15.16 9.24 50.66
CA GLU A 482 15.95 10.48 50.57
C GLU A 482 17.47 10.31 50.39
N ASN A 483 18.03 9.55 49.55
CA ASN A 483 19.48 9.57 49.31
C ASN A 483 19.96 9.18 47.93
N ASP A 484 19.07 8.88 46.96
CA ASP A 484 19.52 8.57 45.61
C ASP A 484 18.84 9.50 44.59
N ALA A 485 19.45 10.66 44.38
CA ALA A 485 19.16 11.50 43.22
C ALA A 485 19.76 10.84 41.98
N ILE A 486 18.90 10.14 41.21
CA ILE A 486 19.28 9.69 39.87
C ILE A 486 18.98 10.85 38.92
N ALA A 487 20.03 11.56 38.54
CA ALA A 487 20.00 12.44 37.38
C ALA A 487 19.91 11.56 36.13
N VAL A 488 18.79 11.65 35.40
CA VAL A 488 18.74 11.18 34.01
C VAL A 488 19.53 12.22 33.21
N GLU A 489 20.82 12.02 33.08
CA GLU A 489 21.64 12.71 32.09
C GLU A 489 21.33 12.11 30.71
N THR A 490 20.64 12.88 29.90
CA THR A 490 20.69 12.69 28.44
C THR A 490 22.12 13.01 27.99
N ARG A 491 22.96 11.98 27.81
CA ARG A 491 24.22 12.12 27.13
C ARG A 491 23.96 12.29 25.64
N GLU A 492 23.95 13.53 25.19
CA GLU A 492 24.20 13.89 23.81
C GLU A 492 25.69 13.60 23.55
N ASN A 493 26.00 12.59 22.76
CA ASN A 493 27.26 12.52 22.07
C ASN A 493 27.19 13.41 20.83
N ALA A 494 27.73 14.60 20.98
CA ALA A 494 28.02 15.50 19.89
C ALA A 494 29.08 14.87 18.99
N ASN A 495 28.82 14.79 17.70
CA ASN A 495 29.77 15.19 16.68
C ASN A 495 29.05 15.70 15.45
N ASP A 496 29.22 16.99 15.30
CA ASP A 496 29.33 17.77 14.07
C ASP A 496 28.14 17.85 13.08
N THR A 497 27.29 18.86 13.26
CA THR A 497 27.15 19.99 12.30
C THR A 497 26.25 21.07 12.92
N GLY A 498 26.75 22.28 12.93
CA GLY A 498 26.34 23.45 13.68
C GLY A 498 24.90 23.92 13.54
N PHE A 499 24.20 24.01 14.67
CA PHE A 499 23.19 25.01 15.00
C PHE A 499 23.30 25.37 16.47
N PRO A 500 23.00 26.61 16.88
CA PRO A 500 23.43 27.15 18.16
C PRO A 500 22.60 26.62 19.33
N ALA A 501 23.31 26.25 20.39
CA ALA A 501 22.75 25.94 21.69
C ALA A 501 22.09 27.17 22.31
N LYS A 502 20.85 27.01 22.78
CA LYS A 502 20.30 27.83 23.87
C LYS A 502 19.38 27.03 24.77
N ASP A 503 19.68 27.22 26.02
CA ASP A 503 18.95 27.06 27.28
C ASP A 503 19.11 25.73 28.03
N LYS A 504 20.14 25.78 28.89
CA LYS A 504 20.21 24.99 30.11
C LYS A 504 19.14 25.49 31.08
N ASN A 505 18.11 24.72 31.33
CA ASN A 505 17.30 24.85 32.54
C ASN A 505 17.41 23.54 33.33
N SER A 506 18.26 23.57 34.36
CA SER A 506 18.29 22.59 35.44
C SER A 506 16.95 22.66 36.17
N VAL A 507 16.10 21.65 35.99
CA VAL A 507 14.84 21.55 36.77
C VAL A 507 15.11 20.66 37.97
N SER A 508 15.17 21.27 39.12
CA SER A 508 15.23 20.62 40.42
C SER A 508 14.00 19.73 40.65
N ALA A 509 14.27 18.51 41.09
CA ALA A 509 13.25 17.51 41.42
C ALA A 509 12.43 17.96 42.64
N LYS A 510 11.18 18.35 42.40
CA LYS A 510 10.05 18.27 43.35
C LYS A 510 8.78 18.47 42.53
N ASN A 511 8.17 17.36 42.12
CA ASN A 511 6.75 17.25 41.87
C ASN A 511 6.47 15.88 41.21
N ASN A 512 5.35 15.23 41.55
CA ASN A 512 4.79 14.05 40.88
C ASN A 512 4.74 14.27 39.37
N ARG A 513 5.83 13.94 38.65
CA ARG A 513 5.84 14.03 37.19
C ARG A 513 5.06 12.83 36.65
N ALA A 514 3.96 13.09 35.98
CA ALA A 514 3.29 12.11 35.17
C ALA A 514 4.30 11.50 34.19
N ILE A 515 4.25 10.17 34.01
CA ILE A 515 5.12 9.46 33.08
C ILE A 515 4.77 9.90 31.66
N ASN A 516 5.75 10.40 30.92
CA ASN A 516 5.55 10.81 29.55
C ASN A 516 5.58 9.60 28.62
N TRP A 517 4.46 8.89 28.55
CA TRP A 517 4.31 7.72 27.69
C TRP A 517 4.59 8.00 26.21
N LYS A 518 4.23 9.19 25.75
CA LYS A 518 4.45 9.61 24.36
C LYS A 518 5.94 9.65 24.04
N ALA A 519 6.76 10.27 24.87
CA ALA A 519 8.20 10.33 24.64
C ALA A 519 8.86 8.95 24.72
N ILE A 520 8.50 8.14 25.72
CA ILE A 520 9.02 6.78 25.89
C ILE A 520 8.67 5.91 24.69
N SER A 521 7.41 5.93 24.27
CA SER A 521 6.95 5.15 23.13
C SER A 521 7.63 5.57 21.83
N SER A 522 7.73 6.88 21.56
CA SER A 522 8.39 7.40 20.36
C SER A 522 9.87 6.99 20.29
N GLU A 523 10.62 7.15 21.37
CA GLU A 523 12.06 6.81 21.38
C GLU A 523 12.31 5.30 21.28
N PHE A 524 11.49 4.50 21.96
CA PHE A 524 11.58 3.04 21.86
C PHE A 524 11.22 2.55 20.47
N CYS A 525 10.08 2.96 19.90
CA CYS A 525 9.67 2.58 18.56
C CYS A 525 10.69 2.97 17.51
N ARG A 526 11.26 4.18 17.61
CA ARG A 526 12.38 4.61 16.75
C ARG A 526 13.58 3.66 16.86
N SER A 527 13.96 3.27 18.07
CA SER A 527 15.09 2.34 18.28
C SER A 527 14.82 0.95 17.68
N VAL A 528 13.58 0.48 17.78
CA VAL A 528 13.11 -0.78 17.16
C VAL A 528 13.20 -0.70 15.64
N ARG A 529 12.74 0.39 15.04
CA ARG A 529 12.82 0.64 13.59
C ARG A 529 14.26 0.71 13.10
N LEU A 530 15.13 1.42 13.79
CA LEU A 530 16.56 1.48 13.47
C LEU A 530 17.26 0.11 13.55
N ALA A 531 16.77 -0.79 14.38
CA ALA A 531 17.21 -2.18 14.43
C ALA A 531 16.59 -3.07 13.33
N GLY A 532 15.78 -2.49 12.42
CA GLY A 532 15.17 -3.16 11.27
C GLY A 532 13.88 -3.92 11.57
N TYR A 533 13.36 -3.86 12.80
CA TYR A 533 12.13 -4.58 13.15
C TYR A 533 10.85 -3.83 12.77
N THR A 534 9.82 -4.60 12.46
CA THR A 534 8.45 -4.14 12.21
C THR A 534 7.71 -3.88 13.53
N ILE A 535 6.89 -2.84 13.52
CA ILE A 535 5.94 -2.50 14.59
C ILE A 535 4.53 -2.64 14.00
N ALA A 536 3.75 -3.58 14.53
CA ALA A 536 2.42 -3.88 14.00
C ALA A 536 1.30 -3.30 14.87
N TYR A 537 0.30 -2.72 14.21
CA TYR A 537 -0.98 -2.37 14.80
C TYR A 537 -1.95 -3.54 14.64
N ASP A 538 -2.40 -4.11 15.76
CA ASP A 538 -3.42 -5.15 15.81
C ASP A 538 -4.74 -4.55 16.32
N PRO A 539 -5.76 -4.44 15.47
CA PRO A 539 -7.06 -3.86 15.85
C PRO A 539 -7.83 -4.68 16.88
N THR A 540 -7.43 -5.92 17.13
CA THR A 540 -8.09 -6.79 18.13
C THR A 540 -7.59 -6.51 19.54
N MET A 541 -6.43 -5.89 19.70
CA MET A 541 -5.88 -5.48 20.99
C MET A 541 -6.54 -4.17 21.43
N GLU A 542 -7.37 -4.21 22.47
CA GLU A 542 -8.07 -3.03 23.02
C GLU A 542 -7.77 -2.88 24.51
N LYS A 543 -7.49 -1.65 24.94
CA LYS A 543 -7.35 -1.27 26.35
C LYS A 543 -8.08 0.03 26.61
N LYS A 544 -8.93 0.07 27.66
CA LYS A 544 -9.51 1.32 28.17
C LYS A 544 -8.54 1.98 29.13
N THR A 545 -8.42 3.30 29.03
CA THR A 545 -7.71 4.10 30.01
C THR A 545 -8.70 4.85 30.87
N ASP A 546 -8.47 4.85 32.20
CA ASP A 546 -9.26 5.65 33.13
C ASP A 546 -8.91 7.13 32.93
N SER A 547 -9.93 7.95 32.74
CA SER A 547 -9.84 9.36 32.35
C SER A 547 -9.19 10.30 33.39
N HIS A 548 -8.61 9.78 34.48
CA HIS A 548 -8.06 10.58 35.58
C HIS A 548 -6.51 10.71 35.57
N THR A 549 -5.79 10.17 34.60
CA THR A 549 -4.31 10.25 34.53
C THR A 549 -3.80 10.92 33.28
N GLU A 550 -4.57 11.79 32.65
CA GLU A 550 -4.18 12.39 31.39
C GLU A 550 -4.05 13.90 31.39
N ASP A 551 -2.87 14.28 30.98
CA ASP A 551 -2.53 15.32 30.03
C ASP A 551 -3.21 16.68 30.22
N THR A 552 -2.64 17.45 31.14
CA THR A 552 -2.73 18.89 31.06
C THR A 552 -1.65 19.39 30.09
N GLY A 553 -1.99 19.52 28.83
CA GLY A 553 -1.09 20.17 27.87
C GLY A 553 -1.31 19.78 26.42
N VAL A 554 -2.39 20.23 25.81
CA VAL A 554 -2.45 20.84 24.47
C VAL A 554 -3.85 21.43 24.28
N HIS A 555 -4.05 22.64 24.72
CA HIS A 555 -4.90 23.59 24.01
C HIS A 555 -3.95 24.63 23.44
N ASP A 556 -4.21 24.99 22.18
CA ASP A 556 -3.64 26.07 21.36
C ASP A 556 -2.60 25.63 20.33
N ALA A 557 -3.06 25.38 19.11
CA ALA A 557 -2.86 26.13 17.86
C ALA A 557 -3.42 25.33 16.68
#